data_b71e254a37c52b05e5e1cdfd520c5497
#
_entry.id   b71e254a37c52b05e5e1cdfd520c5497
#
_cell.length_a   1.000
_cell.length_b   1.000
_cell.length_c   1.000
_cell.angle_alpha   90.00
_cell.angle_beta   90.00
_cell.angle_gamma   90.00
#
_symmetry.space_group_name_H-M   'P 1'
#
loop_
_entity.id
_entity.type
_entity.pdbx_description
1 polymer ?
#
loop_
_entity_poly.entity_id
_entity_poly.type
_entity_poly.pdbx_seq_one_letter_code
_entity_poly.pdbx_strand_id
1 'polypeptide(L)'
;MNLFLALLLAAAAASTKPAPPPDLTTPPADAQKLPDGLVMKQLAPGSGIEHPSDTDLVHIKYAVWRAPLGLVVDYTRSGTTFVAMSKLLPGMREMFEKMSPGEKDRAWIPSSLGGGKILEDEAYVVDAELVDIVHPPAAPADVAAPSNDATITPSGLAYKVLVAGKGTTHPKKRDTVVVDYTGWTTDGAMFDSSTMRGEPAEFRLDAVIPGWTEGVQLMTEGEKVRFWIPEKLAYKGRAGAPQGMLVFDVALIKIK
;
A
#
# COMPACT_ATOMS: atom_id res chain seq x y z
N MET A 1 55.54 -9.56 -3.43
CA MET A 1 54.39 -10.26 -2.80
C MET A 1 53.14 -9.47 -3.20
N ASN A 2 52.52 -9.91 -4.32
CA ASN A 2 51.43 -9.18 -4.98
C ASN A 2 50.09 -9.54 -4.36
N LEU A 3 49.41 -8.54 -3.80
CA LEU A 3 48.03 -8.65 -3.33
C LEU A 3 47.10 -8.36 -4.53
N PHE A 4 46.46 -9.38 -5.08
CA PHE A 4 45.36 -9.25 -6.05
C PHE A 4 44.12 -8.79 -5.34
N LEU A 5 43.72 -7.55 -5.58
CA LEU A 5 42.41 -7.00 -5.17
C LEU A 5 41.38 -7.46 -6.21
N ALA A 6 40.64 -8.50 -5.91
CA ALA A 6 39.51 -8.95 -6.72
C ALA A 6 38.34 -7.96 -6.54
N LEU A 7 38.13 -7.10 -7.53
CA LEU A 7 36.95 -6.23 -7.63
C LEU A 7 35.78 -7.10 -8.07
N LEU A 8 34.90 -7.49 -7.12
CA LEU A 8 33.59 -8.06 -7.45
C LEU A 8 32.70 -6.95 -8.04
N LEU A 9 32.63 -6.88 -9.36
CA LEU A 9 31.55 -6.18 -10.05
C LEU A 9 30.28 -7.02 -9.85
N ALA A 10 29.40 -6.59 -8.95
CA ALA A 10 28.03 -7.05 -8.94
C ALA A 10 27.36 -6.45 -10.19
N ALA A 11 27.30 -7.24 -11.26
CA ALA A 11 26.48 -6.91 -12.43
C ALA A 11 25.02 -6.85 -11.95
N ALA A 12 24.46 -5.65 -11.90
CA ALA A 12 23.02 -5.49 -11.79
C ALA A 12 22.40 -6.22 -12.99
N ALA A 13 21.75 -7.36 -12.73
CA ALA A 13 21.06 -8.11 -13.76
C ALA A 13 19.99 -7.18 -14.34
N ALA A 14 20.19 -6.73 -15.58
CA ALA A 14 19.17 -6.00 -16.31
C ALA A 14 17.94 -6.90 -16.36
N SER A 15 16.84 -6.43 -15.78
CA SER A 15 15.57 -7.16 -15.80
C SER A 15 15.13 -7.32 -17.25
N THR A 16 15.32 -8.52 -17.79
CA THR A 16 14.82 -8.85 -19.14
C THR A 16 13.30 -8.97 -19.07
N LYS A 17 12.63 -8.47 -20.11
CA LYS A 17 11.15 -8.63 -20.21
C LYS A 17 10.81 -10.13 -20.16
N PRO A 18 9.82 -10.53 -19.36
CA PRO A 18 9.41 -11.93 -19.28
C PRO A 18 8.87 -12.41 -20.63
N ALA A 19 9.26 -13.62 -21.03
CA ALA A 19 8.69 -14.27 -22.21
C ALA A 19 7.22 -14.64 -21.97
N PRO A 20 6.36 -14.56 -22.99
CA PRO A 20 4.97 -15.01 -22.85
C PRO A 20 4.92 -16.52 -22.56
N PRO A 21 3.92 -16.96 -21.76
CA PRO A 21 3.77 -18.37 -21.47
C PRO A 21 3.31 -19.17 -22.72
N PRO A 22 3.60 -20.48 -22.79
CA PRO A 22 3.27 -21.31 -23.95
C PRO A 22 1.76 -21.47 -24.16
N ASP A 23 0.97 -21.35 -23.12
CA ASP A 23 -0.49 -21.44 -23.09
C ASP A 23 -1.20 -20.08 -23.11
N LEU A 24 -0.54 -19.07 -23.68
CA LEU A 24 -1.01 -17.68 -23.75
C LEU A 24 -2.44 -17.55 -24.31
N THR A 25 -2.77 -18.29 -25.36
CA THR A 25 -4.06 -18.16 -26.08
C THR A 25 -5.09 -19.20 -25.68
N THR A 26 -4.66 -20.29 -25.09
CA THR A 26 -5.55 -21.41 -24.77
C THR A 26 -5.22 -21.93 -23.38
N PRO A 27 -6.08 -21.65 -22.39
CA PRO A 27 -5.92 -22.22 -21.06
C PRO A 27 -5.86 -23.76 -21.13
N PRO A 28 -5.00 -24.39 -20.34
CA PRO A 28 -4.91 -25.85 -20.30
C PRO A 28 -6.21 -26.46 -19.73
N ALA A 29 -6.47 -27.73 -20.03
CA ALA A 29 -7.73 -28.42 -19.69
C ALA A 29 -7.96 -28.52 -18.16
N ASP A 30 -6.91 -28.43 -17.36
CA ASP A 30 -6.95 -28.44 -15.89
C ASP A 30 -7.08 -27.03 -15.26
N ALA A 31 -7.23 -25.98 -16.08
CA ALA A 31 -7.53 -24.64 -15.60
C ALA A 31 -8.99 -24.53 -15.16
N GLN A 32 -9.22 -23.87 -14.03
CA GLN A 32 -10.56 -23.62 -13.50
C GLN A 32 -11.18 -22.40 -14.21
N LYS A 33 -12.37 -22.59 -14.79
CA LYS A 33 -13.17 -21.50 -15.36
C LYS A 33 -14.22 -21.04 -14.35
N LEU A 34 -14.24 -19.75 -14.06
CA LEU A 34 -15.22 -19.12 -13.17
C LEU A 34 -16.45 -18.63 -13.97
N PRO A 35 -17.59 -18.39 -13.27
CA PRO A 35 -18.86 -18.02 -13.92
C PRO A 35 -18.81 -16.71 -14.72
N ASP A 36 -17.98 -15.75 -14.32
CA ASP A 36 -17.78 -14.44 -14.94
C ASP A 36 -16.82 -14.46 -16.14
N GLY A 37 -16.20 -15.63 -16.39
CA GLY A 37 -15.29 -15.86 -17.51
C GLY A 37 -13.81 -15.79 -17.16
N LEU A 38 -13.44 -15.44 -15.92
CA LEU A 38 -12.06 -15.58 -15.45
C LEU A 38 -11.65 -17.05 -15.50
N VAL A 39 -10.48 -17.33 -16.05
CA VAL A 39 -9.89 -18.67 -16.04
C VAL A 39 -8.60 -18.61 -15.22
N MET A 40 -8.43 -19.53 -14.30
CA MET A 40 -7.27 -19.57 -13.41
C MET A 40 -6.62 -20.95 -13.40
N LYS A 41 -5.31 -20.96 -13.22
CA LYS A 41 -4.55 -22.18 -12.98
C LYS A 41 -3.52 -21.94 -11.90
N GLN A 42 -3.57 -22.75 -10.85
CA GLN A 42 -2.52 -22.76 -9.83
C GLN A 42 -1.24 -23.35 -10.42
N LEU A 43 -0.15 -22.58 -10.36
CA LEU A 43 1.20 -22.97 -10.79
C LEU A 43 2.02 -23.51 -9.62
N ALA A 44 1.80 -22.95 -8.40
CA ALA A 44 2.39 -23.46 -7.17
C ALA A 44 1.44 -23.15 -5.99
N PRO A 45 1.29 -24.10 -5.04
CA PRO A 45 0.43 -23.89 -3.88
C PRO A 45 1.01 -22.84 -2.94
N GLY A 46 0.12 -22.10 -2.26
CA GLY A 46 0.46 -21.23 -1.15
C GLY A 46 0.63 -21.99 0.17
N SER A 47 1.01 -21.27 1.20
CA SER A 47 1.27 -21.83 2.54
C SER A 47 0.22 -21.43 3.59
N GLY A 48 -0.74 -20.58 3.22
CA GLY A 48 -1.73 -20.01 4.13
C GLY A 48 -3.17 -20.39 3.77
N ILE A 49 -4.07 -20.02 4.66
CA ILE A 49 -5.54 -20.11 4.48
C ILE A 49 -6.18 -18.72 4.36
N GLU A 50 -5.36 -17.67 4.47
CA GLU A 50 -5.79 -16.29 4.42
C GLU A 50 -5.81 -15.80 2.97
N HIS A 51 -6.80 -15.00 2.64
CA HIS A 51 -6.98 -14.43 1.31
C HIS A 51 -7.12 -12.91 1.40
N PRO A 52 -6.60 -12.13 0.43
CA PRO A 52 -6.75 -10.68 0.44
C PRO A 52 -8.21 -10.24 0.35
N SER A 53 -8.52 -9.14 1.02
CA SER A 53 -9.77 -8.39 0.90
C SER A 53 -9.58 -7.10 0.10
N ASP A 54 -10.67 -6.45 -0.30
CA ASP A 54 -10.66 -5.20 -1.09
C ASP A 54 -9.87 -4.05 -0.44
N THR A 55 -9.70 -4.08 0.88
CA THR A 55 -9.02 -3.03 1.64
C THR A 55 -7.53 -3.26 1.80
N ASP A 56 -7.03 -4.45 1.45
CA ASP A 56 -5.65 -4.85 1.68
C ASP A 56 -4.68 -4.31 0.62
N LEU A 57 -3.39 -4.28 0.98
CA LEU A 57 -2.30 -4.29 0.02
C LEU A 57 -1.83 -5.72 -0.20
N VAL A 58 -1.58 -6.07 -1.45
CA VAL A 58 -0.89 -7.30 -1.80
C VAL A 58 0.57 -7.02 -2.14
N HIS A 59 1.46 -7.77 -1.53
CA HIS A 59 2.88 -7.81 -1.86
C HIS A 59 3.07 -8.89 -2.91
N ILE A 60 3.37 -8.50 -4.15
CA ILE A 60 3.28 -9.38 -5.30
C ILE A 60 4.50 -9.32 -6.22
N LYS A 61 4.67 -10.38 -6.98
CA LYS A 61 5.48 -10.42 -8.18
C LYS A 61 4.58 -10.85 -9.33
N TYR A 62 4.64 -10.16 -10.47
CA TYR A 62 3.74 -10.44 -11.57
C TYR A 62 4.32 -10.13 -12.93
N ALA A 63 3.71 -10.71 -13.97
CA ALA A 63 3.88 -10.34 -15.35
C ALA A 63 2.54 -10.45 -16.08
N VAL A 64 2.28 -9.48 -16.96
CA VAL A 64 1.02 -9.37 -17.73
C VAL A 64 1.34 -9.31 -19.21
N TRP A 65 0.71 -10.16 -19.98
CA TRP A 65 0.80 -10.19 -21.44
C TRP A 65 -0.56 -9.96 -22.06
N ARG A 66 -0.55 -9.36 -23.25
CA ARG A 66 -1.75 -9.24 -24.10
C ARG A 66 -1.85 -10.46 -25.01
N ALA A 67 -2.90 -11.23 -24.89
CA ALA A 67 -3.20 -12.30 -25.82
C ALA A 67 -4.09 -11.76 -26.98
N PRO A 68 -3.93 -12.26 -28.23
CA PRO A 68 -3.02 -13.34 -28.59
C PRO A 68 -1.58 -12.91 -28.92
N LEU A 69 -1.26 -11.63 -28.86
CA LEU A 69 -0.01 -11.04 -29.39
C LEU A 69 1.25 -11.37 -28.60
N GLY A 70 1.13 -11.81 -27.35
CA GLY A 70 2.27 -12.07 -26.47
C GLY A 70 3.05 -10.83 -26.05
N LEU A 71 2.48 -9.63 -26.25
CA LEU A 71 3.11 -8.39 -25.87
C LEU A 71 3.06 -8.19 -24.35
N VAL A 72 4.20 -7.95 -23.74
CA VAL A 72 4.27 -7.59 -22.32
C VAL A 72 3.60 -6.24 -22.11
N VAL A 73 2.58 -6.21 -21.26
CA VAL A 73 1.84 -5.00 -20.86
C VAL A 73 2.50 -4.37 -19.66
N ASP A 74 2.75 -5.18 -18.61
CA ASP A 74 3.38 -4.75 -17.37
C ASP A 74 4.04 -5.93 -16.66
N TYR A 75 4.99 -5.66 -15.75
CA TYR A 75 5.64 -6.69 -14.94
C TYR A 75 6.48 -6.07 -13.82
N THR A 76 6.69 -6.84 -12.74
CA THR A 76 7.60 -6.48 -11.68
C THR A 76 9.04 -6.56 -12.17
N ARG A 77 9.74 -5.41 -12.28
CA ARG A 77 11.09 -5.31 -12.87
C ARG A 77 12.18 -5.88 -11.98
N SER A 78 12.07 -5.72 -10.68
CA SER A 78 13.01 -6.28 -9.70
C SER A 78 12.30 -6.57 -8.39
N GLY A 79 12.61 -7.72 -7.79
CA GLY A 79 12.02 -8.11 -6.49
C GLY A 79 10.51 -8.26 -6.55
N THR A 80 9.82 -7.49 -5.74
CA THR A 80 8.36 -7.50 -5.53
C THR A 80 7.82 -6.07 -5.52
N THR A 81 6.52 -5.90 -5.53
CA THR A 81 5.86 -4.61 -5.41
C THR A 81 4.61 -4.70 -4.53
N PHE A 82 4.23 -3.57 -3.92
CA PHE A 82 2.96 -3.44 -3.18
C PHE A 82 1.90 -2.81 -4.07
N VAL A 83 0.72 -3.40 -4.11
CA VAL A 83 -0.42 -2.88 -4.86
C VAL A 83 -1.68 -2.96 -3.99
N ALA A 84 -2.42 -1.86 -3.88
CA ALA A 84 -3.72 -1.90 -3.21
C ALA A 84 -4.72 -2.73 -4.05
N MET A 85 -5.45 -3.64 -3.42
CA MET A 85 -6.47 -4.47 -4.08
C MET A 85 -7.45 -3.60 -4.88
N SER A 86 -7.86 -2.45 -4.33
CA SER A 86 -8.75 -1.48 -4.98
C SER A 86 -8.22 -0.84 -6.26
N LYS A 87 -6.91 -0.96 -6.56
CA LYS A 87 -6.25 -0.42 -7.76
C LYS A 87 -6.03 -1.45 -8.85
N LEU A 88 -6.23 -2.72 -8.53
CA LEU A 88 -6.12 -3.82 -9.49
C LEU A 88 -7.29 -3.80 -10.49
N LEU A 89 -7.05 -4.35 -11.69
CA LEU A 89 -8.14 -4.65 -12.63
C LEU A 89 -9.12 -5.64 -11.97
N PRO A 90 -10.42 -5.60 -12.30
CA PRO A 90 -11.40 -6.51 -11.69
C PRO A 90 -10.97 -7.98 -11.71
N GLY A 91 -10.54 -8.51 -12.87
CA GLY A 91 -10.09 -9.90 -12.96
C GLY A 91 -8.78 -10.19 -12.20
N MET A 92 -7.87 -9.24 -12.07
CA MET A 92 -6.69 -9.41 -11.20
C MET A 92 -7.08 -9.42 -9.72
N ARG A 93 -8.00 -8.55 -9.32
CA ARG A 93 -8.51 -8.50 -7.95
C ARG A 93 -9.14 -9.83 -7.58
N GLU A 94 -10.06 -10.33 -8.40
CA GLU A 94 -10.71 -11.62 -8.18
C GLU A 94 -9.71 -12.79 -8.12
N MET A 95 -8.67 -12.76 -8.94
CA MET A 95 -7.57 -13.73 -8.86
C MET A 95 -6.92 -13.71 -7.48
N PHE A 96 -6.49 -12.53 -7.01
CA PHE A 96 -5.81 -12.42 -5.72
C PHE A 96 -6.72 -12.74 -4.52
N GLU A 97 -8.02 -12.44 -4.58
CA GLU A 97 -9.00 -12.83 -3.55
C GLU A 97 -9.10 -14.35 -3.35
N LYS A 98 -8.63 -15.14 -4.30
CA LYS A 98 -8.63 -16.60 -4.24
C LYS A 98 -7.25 -17.18 -3.89
N MET A 99 -6.20 -16.38 -3.98
CA MET A 99 -4.82 -16.79 -3.69
C MET A 99 -4.50 -16.65 -2.21
N SER A 100 -3.59 -17.48 -1.73
CA SER A 100 -2.99 -17.40 -0.39
C SER A 100 -1.50 -17.04 -0.48
N PRO A 101 -0.88 -16.49 0.60
CA PRO A 101 0.54 -16.17 0.60
C PRO A 101 1.43 -17.35 0.19
N GLY A 102 2.39 -17.08 -0.69
CA GLY A 102 3.28 -18.05 -1.32
C GLY A 102 2.72 -18.68 -2.61
N GLU A 103 1.45 -18.49 -2.90
CA GLU A 103 0.80 -19.07 -4.08
C GLU A 103 1.23 -18.38 -5.37
N LYS A 104 1.32 -19.17 -6.45
CA LYS A 104 1.57 -18.68 -7.80
C LYS A 104 0.46 -19.18 -8.72
N ASP A 105 -0.19 -18.24 -9.38
CA ASP A 105 -1.28 -18.52 -10.30
C ASP A 105 -1.04 -17.88 -11.66
N ARG A 106 -1.62 -18.50 -12.67
CA ARG A 106 -1.86 -17.91 -13.99
C ARG A 106 -3.34 -17.66 -14.18
N ALA A 107 -3.66 -16.45 -14.64
CA ALA A 107 -5.03 -16.09 -14.99
C ALA A 107 -5.14 -15.63 -16.44
N TRP A 108 -6.23 -16.00 -17.09
CA TRP A 108 -6.68 -15.47 -18.39
C TRP A 108 -7.89 -14.59 -18.12
N ILE A 109 -7.68 -13.28 -18.21
CA ILE A 109 -8.64 -12.24 -17.85
C ILE A 109 -9.31 -11.74 -19.13
N PRO A 110 -10.61 -12.00 -19.32
CA PRO A 110 -11.35 -11.51 -20.49
C PRO A 110 -11.55 -10.00 -20.44
N SER A 111 -11.91 -9.41 -21.59
CA SER A 111 -12.15 -7.95 -21.69
C SER A 111 -13.22 -7.43 -20.72
N SER A 112 -14.24 -8.24 -20.40
CA SER A 112 -15.30 -7.93 -19.44
C SER A 112 -14.75 -7.64 -18.01
N LEU A 113 -13.64 -8.26 -17.63
CA LEU A 113 -12.97 -8.10 -16.34
C LEU A 113 -11.73 -7.18 -16.42
N GLY A 114 -11.55 -6.52 -17.56
CA GLY A 114 -10.41 -5.64 -17.83
C GLY A 114 -10.59 -4.18 -17.36
N GLY A 115 -11.74 -3.81 -16.77
CA GLY A 115 -12.01 -2.44 -16.34
C GLY A 115 -11.93 -1.42 -17.47
N GLY A 116 -12.28 -1.80 -18.72
CA GLY A 116 -12.21 -0.96 -19.91
C GLY A 116 -10.80 -0.79 -20.49
N LYS A 117 -9.81 -1.53 -20.00
CA LYS A 117 -8.41 -1.48 -20.48
C LYS A 117 -8.04 -2.60 -21.44
N ILE A 118 -8.87 -3.63 -21.55
CA ILE A 118 -8.70 -4.76 -22.46
C ILE A 118 -9.69 -4.60 -23.62
N LEU A 119 -9.23 -4.74 -24.86
CA LEU A 119 -10.08 -4.66 -26.05
C LEU A 119 -11.00 -5.88 -26.15
N GLU A 120 -12.16 -5.76 -26.85
CA GLU A 120 -13.20 -6.79 -26.87
C GLU A 120 -12.71 -8.18 -27.32
N ASP A 121 -11.80 -8.22 -28.31
CA ASP A 121 -11.25 -9.45 -28.85
C ASP A 121 -9.93 -9.89 -28.21
N GLU A 122 -9.57 -9.29 -27.07
CA GLU A 122 -8.31 -9.55 -26.37
C GLU A 122 -8.55 -10.07 -24.96
N ALA A 123 -7.52 -10.68 -24.41
CA ALA A 123 -7.42 -11.03 -23.00
C ALA A 123 -6.08 -10.60 -22.43
N TYR A 124 -6.02 -10.40 -21.13
CA TYR A 124 -4.74 -10.33 -20.43
C TYR A 124 -4.45 -11.68 -19.80
N VAL A 125 -3.22 -12.14 -19.99
CA VAL A 125 -2.70 -13.31 -19.28
C VAL A 125 -1.75 -12.80 -18.23
N VAL A 126 -1.97 -13.23 -17.00
CA VAL A 126 -1.25 -12.77 -15.83
C VAL A 126 -0.63 -13.96 -15.12
N ASP A 127 0.70 -13.96 -14.95
CA ASP A 127 1.36 -14.80 -13.96
C ASP A 127 1.59 -13.93 -12.73
N ALA A 128 1.16 -14.39 -11.57
CA ALA A 128 1.37 -13.70 -10.32
C ALA A 128 1.79 -14.63 -9.18
N GLU A 129 2.62 -14.11 -8.30
CA GLU A 129 2.97 -14.69 -7.01
C GLU A 129 2.44 -13.73 -5.92
N LEU A 130 1.56 -14.20 -5.06
CA LEU A 130 1.17 -13.50 -3.84
C LEU A 130 2.21 -13.79 -2.77
N VAL A 131 3.08 -12.83 -2.49
CA VAL A 131 4.16 -12.99 -1.49
C VAL A 131 3.63 -12.82 -0.09
N ASP A 132 2.80 -11.77 0.12
CA ASP A 132 2.26 -11.43 1.44
C ASP A 132 1.00 -10.56 1.32
N ILE A 133 0.22 -10.48 2.41
CA ILE A 133 -0.96 -9.62 2.55
C ILE A 133 -0.66 -8.60 3.65
N VAL A 134 -0.87 -7.33 3.35
CA VAL A 134 -0.73 -6.24 4.33
C VAL A 134 -2.10 -5.64 4.60
N HIS A 135 -2.62 -5.89 5.79
CA HIS A 135 -3.91 -5.37 6.22
C HIS A 135 -3.82 -3.90 6.63
N PRO A 136 -4.87 -3.12 6.37
CA PRO A 136 -4.92 -1.76 6.88
C PRO A 136 -4.87 -1.76 8.41
N PRO A 137 -4.12 -0.83 9.03
CA PRO A 137 -4.11 -0.69 10.47
C PRO A 137 -5.53 -0.52 11.02
N ALA A 138 -5.88 -1.33 12.03
CA ALA A 138 -7.17 -1.23 12.69
C ALA A 138 -7.35 0.16 13.32
N ALA A 139 -8.57 0.68 13.25
CA ALA A 139 -8.90 1.91 13.95
C ALA A 139 -8.70 1.73 15.47
N PRO A 140 -8.09 2.72 16.14
CA PRO A 140 -7.91 2.65 17.58
C PRO A 140 -9.23 2.67 18.35
N ALA A 141 -9.28 2.04 19.51
CA ALA A 141 -10.51 1.96 20.32
C ALA A 141 -11.05 3.35 20.74
N ASP A 142 -10.20 4.35 20.82
CA ASP A 142 -10.49 5.74 21.15
C ASP A 142 -10.58 6.65 19.92
N VAL A 143 -10.85 6.09 18.73
CA VAL A 143 -10.98 6.85 17.48
C VAL A 143 -12.14 7.86 17.50
N ALA A 144 -13.24 7.56 18.21
CA ALA A 144 -14.42 8.40 18.23
C ALA A 144 -14.22 9.72 18.99
N ALA A 145 -13.35 9.75 19.99
CA ALA A 145 -13.07 10.95 20.81
C ALA A 145 -11.72 10.81 21.53
N PRO A 146 -11.07 11.95 21.91
CA PRO A 146 -9.87 11.91 22.71
C PRO A 146 -10.07 11.14 24.03
N SER A 147 -9.10 10.27 24.35
CA SER A 147 -9.10 9.56 25.64
C SER A 147 -8.91 10.53 26.81
N ASN A 148 -9.36 10.13 28.02
CA ASN A 148 -9.30 10.97 29.21
C ASN A 148 -7.87 11.41 29.62
N ASP A 149 -6.86 10.67 29.16
CA ASP A 149 -5.44 10.96 29.38
C ASP A 149 -4.77 11.71 28.21
N ALA A 150 -5.56 12.15 27.23
CA ALA A 150 -5.07 13.02 26.16
C ALA A 150 -4.84 14.45 26.66
N THR A 151 -3.76 15.08 26.23
CA THR A 151 -3.48 16.49 26.44
C THR A 151 -4.18 17.33 25.37
N ILE A 152 -4.88 18.39 25.79
CA ILE A 152 -5.56 19.32 24.88
C ILE A 152 -4.82 20.64 24.86
N THR A 153 -4.43 21.09 23.66
CA THR A 153 -3.77 22.40 23.46
C THR A 153 -4.79 23.54 23.42
N PRO A 154 -4.37 24.81 23.55
CA PRO A 154 -5.27 25.95 23.45
C PRO A 154 -6.01 26.08 22.11
N SER A 155 -5.49 25.52 21.03
CA SER A 155 -6.15 25.47 19.72
C SER A 155 -7.31 24.46 19.67
N GLY A 156 -7.34 23.52 20.65
CA GLY A 156 -8.27 22.40 20.70
C GLY A 156 -7.73 21.13 20.03
N LEU A 157 -6.47 21.10 19.58
CA LEU A 157 -5.80 19.87 19.21
C LEU A 157 -5.66 18.98 20.45
N ALA A 158 -6.12 17.73 20.39
CA ALA A 158 -5.83 16.75 21.42
C ALA A 158 -4.73 15.78 20.94
N TYR A 159 -3.85 15.37 21.86
CA TYR A 159 -2.81 14.40 21.53
C TYR A 159 -2.47 13.51 22.73
N LYS A 160 -1.94 12.32 22.40
CA LYS A 160 -1.47 11.34 23.37
C LYS A 160 -0.21 10.68 22.84
N VAL A 161 0.85 10.66 23.66
CA VAL A 161 2.08 9.93 23.35
C VAL A 161 1.81 8.44 23.50
N LEU A 162 1.99 7.68 22.42
CA LEU A 162 1.83 6.23 22.38
C LEU A 162 3.18 5.54 22.62
N VAL A 163 4.26 6.11 22.07
CA VAL A 163 5.63 5.65 22.24
C VAL A 163 6.51 6.89 22.45
N ALA A 164 7.27 6.91 23.53
CA ALA A 164 8.17 8.00 23.82
C ALA A 164 9.35 8.02 22.84
N GLY A 165 9.73 9.21 22.38
CA GLY A 165 10.92 9.44 21.57
C GLY A 165 12.22 9.36 22.40
N LYS A 166 13.33 9.33 21.69
CA LYS A 166 14.67 9.32 22.29
C LYS A 166 15.40 10.67 22.12
N GLY A 167 14.84 11.53 21.27
CA GLY A 167 15.42 12.84 20.96
C GLY A 167 14.95 13.94 21.92
N THR A 168 15.61 15.09 21.84
CA THR A 168 15.24 16.32 22.55
C THR A 168 14.95 17.48 21.60
N THR A 169 15.14 17.23 20.28
CA THR A 169 14.92 18.23 19.23
C THR A 169 13.52 18.08 18.68
N HIS A 170 12.80 19.19 18.62
CA HIS A 170 11.47 19.29 18.02
C HIS A 170 11.56 19.91 16.63
N PRO A 171 10.74 19.44 15.67
CA PRO A 171 10.67 20.06 14.35
C PRO A 171 10.16 21.51 14.44
N LYS A 172 10.67 22.35 13.55
CA LYS A 172 10.16 23.72 13.37
C LYS A 172 9.15 23.75 12.22
N LYS A 173 8.33 24.78 12.19
CA LYS A 173 7.25 24.95 11.21
C LYS A 173 7.67 24.77 9.75
N ARG A 174 8.90 25.09 9.38
CA ARG A 174 9.41 25.00 7.99
C ARG A 174 10.27 23.78 7.73
N ASP A 175 10.48 22.96 8.74
CA ASP A 175 11.27 21.73 8.56
C ASP A 175 10.48 20.71 7.76
N THR A 176 11.22 19.86 7.10
CA THR A 176 10.70 18.67 6.45
C THR A 176 10.83 17.50 7.43
N VAL A 177 9.78 16.71 7.56
CA VAL A 177 9.75 15.52 8.42
C VAL A 177 9.50 14.27 7.61
N VAL A 178 10.09 13.17 8.05
CA VAL A 178 9.81 11.82 7.57
C VAL A 178 9.00 11.12 8.64
N VAL A 179 7.83 10.62 8.27
CA VAL A 179 6.87 10.03 9.20
C VAL A 179 6.25 8.76 8.65
N ASP A 180 5.94 7.82 9.54
CA ASP A 180 4.89 6.85 9.28
C ASP A 180 3.59 7.33 9.93
N TYR A 181 2.48 7.17 9.23
CA TYR A 181 1.19 7.58 9.76
C TYR A 181 0.03 6.78 9.21
N THR A 182 -1.05 6.79 9.97
CA THR A 182 -2.38 6.35 9.52
C THR A 182 -3.41 7.34 10.02
N GLY A 183 -4.38 7.68 9.18
CA GLY A 183 -5.48 8.60 9.47
C GLY A 183 -6.84 7.93 9.35
N TRP A 184 -7.71 8.19 10.33
CA TRP A 184 -9.09 7.70 10.38
C TRP A 184 -10.07 8.85 10.60
N THR A 185 -11.28 8.67 10.12
CA THR A 185 -12.46 9.41 10.56
C THR A 185 -12.96 8.85 11.90
N THR A 186 -13.80 9.58 12.60
CA THR A 186 -14.27 9.21 13.96
C THR A 186 -15.16 7.96 14.00
N ASP A 187 -15.66 7.51 12.86
CA ASP A 187 -16.38 6.24 12.68
C ASP A 187 -15.43 5.04 12.45
N GLY A 188 -14.12 5.29 12.44
CA GLY A 188 -13.08 4.27 12.27
C GLY A 188 -12.71 3.97 10.81
N ALA A 189 -13.31 4.66 9.85
CA ALA A 189 -12.91 4.49 8.44
C ALA A 189 -11.51 5.10 8.20
N MET A 190 -10.55 4.25 7.79
CA MET A 190 -9.22 4.70 7.37
C MET A 190 -9.32 5.45 6.04
N PHE A 191 -8.74 6.64 5.94
CA PHE A 191 -8.74 7.40 4.71
C PHE A 191 -7.35 7.60 4.10
N ASP A 192 -6.28 7.44 4.89
CA ASP A 192 -4.90 7.56 4.40
C ASP A 192 -3.91 6.86 5.33
N SER A 193 -2.84 6.26 4.76
CA SER A 193 -1.80 5.59 5.53
C SER A 193 -0.51 5.46 4.72
N SER A 194 0.64 5.83 5.29
CA SER A 194 1.95 5.57 4.71
C SER A 194 2.26 4.08 4.71
N THR A 195 1.84 3.35 5.75
CA THR A 195 2.00 1.90 5.85
C THR A 195 1.34 1.19 4.65
N MET A 196 0.14 1.66 4.26
CA MET A 196 -0.57 1.13 3.09
C MET A 196 0.06 1.55 1.74
N ARG A 197 1.06 2.41 1.74
CA ARG A 197 1.90 2.72 0.57
C ARG A 197 3.23 1.97 0.56
N GLY A 198 3.56 1.30 1.67
CA GLY A 198 4.79 0.52 1.83
C GLY A 198 6.05 1.36 2.07
N GLU A 199 5.91 2.68 2.29
CA GLU A 199 7.04 3.59 2.52
C GLU A 199 6.64 4.76 3.41
N PRO A 200 7.56 5.28 4.26
CA PRO A 200 7.35 6.50 5.02
C PRO A 200 7.10 7.70 4.09
N ALA A 201 6.29 8.63 4.57
CA ALA A 201 5.98 9.85 3.85
C ALA A 201 6.87 11.01 4.30
N GLU A 202 7.15 11.92 3.37
CA GLU A 202 7.93 13.11 3.62
C GLU A 202 7.06 14.35 3.43
N PHE A 203 6.98 15.22 4.47
CA PHE A 203 6.17 16.43 4.45
C PHE A 203 6.92 17.63 4.98
N ARG A 204 6.75 18.78 4.33
CA ARG A 204 7.07 20.08 4.90
C ARG A 204 5.93 20.50 5.84
N LEU A 205 6.23 20.84 7.08
CA LEU A 205 5.21 21.09 8.10
C LEU A 205 4.37 22.36 7.86
N ASP A 206 4.84 23.29 7.05
CA ASP A 206 4.03 24.45 6.63
C ASP A 206 3.12 24.19 5.42
N ALA A 207 3.15 22.98 4.85
CA ALA A 207 2.35 22.58 3.69
C ALA A 207 1.26 21.53 4.02
N VAL A 208 1.09 21.16 5.29
CA VAL A 208 0.08 20.22 5.77
C VAL A 208 -1.06 20.93 6.51
N ILE A 209 -2.06 20.18 6.96
CA ILE A 209 -3.18 20.74 7.74
C ILE A 209 -2.69 21.39 9.04
N PRO A 210 -3.35 22.44 9.56
CA PRO A 210 -2.89 23.15 10.74
C PRO A 210 -2.64 22.28 11.96
N GLY A 211 -3.48 21.26 12.18
CA GLY A 211 -3.30 20.31 13.29
C GLY A 211 -2.01 19.50 13.20
N TRP A 212 -1.57 19.13 12.00
CA TRP A 212 -0.28 18.50 11.77
C TRP A 212 0.88 19.48 11.99
N THR A 213 0.76 20.70 11.43
CA THR A 213 1.77 21.76 11.65
C THR A 213 1.98 22.01 13.14
N GLU A 214 0.92 22.04 13.94
CA GLU A 214 1.02 22.22 15.39
C GLU A 214 1.52 20.96 16.08
N GLY A 215 0.85 19.82 15.85
CA GLY A 215 1.06 18.58 16.60
C GLY A 215 2.46 17.99 16.39
N VAL A 216 2.95 17.93 15.15
CA VAL A 216 4.26 17.33 14.87
C VAL A 216 5.41 18.17 15.46
N GLN A 217 5.25 19.49 15.64
CA GLN A 217 6.23 20.32 16.35
C GLN A 217 6.31 20.02 17.87
N LEU A 218 5.35 19.29 18.43
CA LEU A 218 5.41 18.81 19.81
C LEU A 218 6.19 17.50 19.95
N MET A 219 6.44 16.80 18.83
CA MET A 219 7.09 15.48 18.82
C MET A 219 8.61 15.58 18.78
N THR A 220 9.26 14.49 19.17
CA THR A 220 10.71 14.27 19.00
C THR A 220 10.94 13.03 18.13
N GLU A 221 12.13 12.89 17.51
CA GLU A 221 12.45 11.71 16.70
C GLU A 221 12.30 10.40 17.50
N GLY A 222 11.68 9.38 16.85
CA GLY A 222 11.37 8.10 17.45
C GLY A 222 10.05 8.08 18.24
N GLU A 223 9.37 9.21 18.36
CA GLU A 223 8.11 9.31 19.09
C GLU A 223 6.94 8.86 18.19
N LYS A 224 5.96 8.16 18.77
CA LYS A 224 4.66 7.89 18.15
C LYS A 224 3.57 8.56 18.96
N VAL A 225 2.77 9.40 18.30
CA VAL A 225 1.73 10.20 18.93
C VAL A 225 0.41 9.99 18.20
N ARG A 226 -0.69 9.87 18.95
CA ARG A 226 -2.05 9.98 18.44
C ARG A 226 -2.53 11.40 18.55
N PHE A 227 -3.08 11.91 17.46
CA PHE A 227 -3.70 13.22 17.36
C PHE A 227 -5.18 13.08 17.07
N TRP A 228 -6.03 13.82 17.79
CA TRP A 228 -7.41 14.10 17.44
C TRP A 228 -7.48 15.55 16.99
N ILE A 229 -7.65 15.75 15.71
CA ILE A 229 -7.58 17.04 15.03
C ILE A 229 -8.99 17.53 14.75
N PRO A 230 -9.51 18.55 15.44
CA PRO A 230 -10.83 19.08 15.17
C PRO A 230 -10.90 19.67 13.75
N GLU A 231 -12.06 19.67 13.14
CA GLU A 231 -12.27 20.07 11.74
C GLU A 231 -11.68 21.44 11.39
N LYS A 232 -11.73 22.42 12.33
CA LYS A 232 -11.12 23.74 12.15
C LYS A 232 -9.59 23.71 11.96
N LEU A 233 -8.92 22.67 12.40
CA LEU A 233 -7.48 22.40 12.26
C LEU A 233 -7.19 21.33 11.20
N ALA A 234 -8.21 20.74 10.58
CA ALA A 234 -8.14 19.76 9.50
C ALA A 234 -8.45 20.43 8.15
N TYR A 235 -9.37 19.85 7.38
CA TYR A 235 -9.69 20.32 6.03
C TYR A 235 -10.81 21.37 5.96
N LYS A 236 -11.42 21.76 7.08
CA LYS A 236 -12.40 22.85 7.21
C LYS A 236 -13.60 22.71 6.27
N GLY A 237 -14.11 21.49 6.11
CA GLY A 237 -15.26 21.22 5.23
C GLY A 237 -14.96 21.28 3.73
N ARG A 238 -13.68 21.22 3.33
CA ARG A 238 -13.28 21.21 1.90
C ARG A 238 -13.92 20.01 1.20
N ALA A 239 -14.61 20.25 0.09
CA ALA A 239 -15.22 19.20 -0.71
C ALA A 239 -14.16 18.20 -1.22
N GLY A 240 -14.46 16.91 -1.15
CA GLY A 240 -13.56 15.82 -1.55
C GLY A 240 -12.47 15.46 -0.54
N ALA A 241 -12.41 16.14 0.61
CA ALA A 241 -11.53 15.79 1.72
C ALA A 241 -12.34 15.13 2.86
N PRO A 242 -11.70 14.35 3.75
CA PRO A 242 -12.36 13.82 4.95
C PRO A 242 -12.95 14.95 5.80
N GLN A 243 -14.15 14.72 6.34
CA GLN A 243 -14.92 15.72 7.07
C GLN A 243 -14.88 15.46 8.58
N GLY A 244 -15.15 16.51 9.35
CA GLY A 244 -15.22 16.45 10.79
C GLY A 244 -13.85 16.34 11.49
N MET A 245 -13.86 15.83 12.70
CA MET A 245 -12.63 15.54 13.46
C MET A 245 -11.91 14.35 12.83
N LEU A 246 -10.60 14.46 12.70
CA LEU A 246 -9.74 13.41 12.15
C LEU A 246 -8.80 12.87 13.23
N VAL A 247 -8.54 11.59 13.18
CA VAL A 247 -7.61 10.92 14.11
C VAL A 247 -6.41 10.40 13.34
N PHE A 248 -5.22 10.66 13.85
CA PHE A 248 -3.97 10.20 13.25
C PHE A 248 -3.06 9.58 14.28
N ASP A 249 -2.52 8.41 13.98
CA ASP A 249 -1.31 7.91 14.61
C ASP A 249 -0.12 8.33 13.75
N VAL A 250 0.84 9.04 14.31
CA VAL A 250 2.02 9.55 13.62
C VAL A 250 3.26 9.11 14.35
N ALA A 251 4.19 8.44 13.65
CA ALA A 251 5.52 8.14 14.14
C ALA A 251 6.54 9.05 13.45
N LEU A 252 7.23 9.90 14.19
CA LEU A 252 8.25 10.79 13.66
C LEU A 252 9.57 10.05 13.53
N ILE A 253 9.97 9.75 12.29
CA ILE A 253 11.19 8.99 11.99
C ILE A 253 12.40 9.92 11.96
N LYS A 254 12.27 11.07 11.28
CA LYS A 254 13.40 11.98 11.05
C LYS A 254 12.95 13.42 10.84
N ILE A 255 13.77 14.36 11.31
CA ILE A 255 13.71 15.79 11.00
C ILE A 255 14.82 16.12 9.98
N LYS A 256 14.47 16.85 8.91
CA LYS A 256 15.40 17.27 7.85
C LYS A 256 15.54 18.78 7.79
#